data_b0e77e1f60e4dc7338953aa795ef5ee3
#
_entry.id   b0e77e1f60e4dc7338953aa795ef5ee3
#
_cell.length_a   1.000
_cell.length_b   1.000
_cell.length_c   1.000
_cell.angle_alpha   90.00
_cell.angle_beta   90.00
_cell.angle_gamma   90.00
#
_symmetry.space_group_name_H-M   'P 1'
#
loop_
_entity.id
_entity.type
_entity.pdbx_description
1 polymer ?
#
loop_
_entity_poly.entity_id
_entity_poly.type
_entity_poly.pdbx_seq_one_letter_code
_entity_poly.pdbx_strand_id
1 'polypeptide(L)'
;MKIEVISPSDNSWNSLIEFAEHCSWQGGKYLAEDMRKNFSDWERVVAAVEEGKIAGYCAVSKSDCINNVDYTPYISYVFVDEKFRGNRLSQVLIEKAEGYLKSQGFHEVFVVSHFDGFYEKYGYVHIDTKPAYWGETQKIYRHKLS
;
A
#
# COMPACT_ATOMS: atom_id res chain seq x y z
N MET A 1 6.72 12.61 -13.85
CA MET A 1 6.20 11.42 -13.17
C MET A 1 4.76 11.61 -12.76
N LYS A 2 3.92 10.64 -13.07
CA LYS A 2 2.50 10.68 -12.69
C LYS A 2 2.27 9.72 -11.53
N ILE A 3 1.43 10.13 -10.59
CA ILE A 3 1.00 9.28 -9.47
C ILE A 3 -0.49 9.04 -9.69
N GLU A 4 -0.85 7.79 -9.96
CA GLU A 4 -2.20 7.41 -10.36
C GLU A 4 -2.85 6.44 -9.37
N VAL A 5 -4.14 6.64 -9.11
CA VAL A 5 -4.96 5.71 -8.34
C VAL A 5 -5.63 4.79 -9.35
N ILE A 6 -5.30 3.50 -9.31
CA ILE A 6 -5.71 2.53 -10.34
C ILE A 6 -6.74 1.56 -9.77
N SER A 7 -7.86 1.40 -10.47
CA SER A 7 -8.93 0.49 -10.08
C SER A 7 -8.92 -0.79 -10.90
N PRO A 8 -9.59 -1.85 -10.43
CA PRO A 8 -9.68 -3.10 -11.18
C PRO A 8 -10.30 -2.97 -12.58
N SER A 9 -11.08 -1.91 -12.81
CA SER A 9 -11.70 -1.67 -14.12
C SER A 9 -10.81 -0.89 -15.08
N ASP A 10 -9.68 -0.36 -14.63
CA ASP A 10 -8.78 0.41 -15.48
C ASP A 10 -7.97 -0.50 -16.41
N ASN A 11 -7.67 -0.01 -17.61
CA ASN A 11 -6.88 -0.76 -18.58
C ASN A 11 -5.47 -1.09 -18.07
N SER A 12 -4.92 -0.25 -17.20
CA SER A 12 -3.58 -0.45 -16.64
C SER A 12 -3.52 -1.47 -15.51
N TRP A 13 -4.68 -1.98 -15.04
CA TRP A 13 -4.71 -2.93 -13.93
C TRP A 13 -3.89 -4.19 -14.20
N ASN A 14 -4.08 -4.80 -15.38
CA ASN A 14 -3.35 -6.02 -15.73
C ASN A 14 -1.86 -5.77 -15.94
N SER A 15 -1.49 -4.63 -16.48
CA SER A 15 -0.07 -4.26 -16.63
C SER A 15 0.60 -4.11 -15.27
N LEU A 16 -0.12 -3.58 -14.31
CA LEU A 16 0.38 -3.41 -12.94
C LEU A 16 0.55 -4.78 -12.25
N ILE A 17 -0.39 -5.70 -12.46
CA ILE A 17 -0.27 -7.07 -11.95
C ILE A 17 1.03 -7.71 -12.49
N GLU A 18 1.26 -7.61 -13.80
CA GLU A 18 2.46 -8.16 -14.41
C GLU A 18 3.74 -7.56 -13.84
N PHE A 19 3.76 -6.24 -13.67
CA PHE A 19 4.90 -5.58 -13.06
C PHE A 19 5.16 -6.09 -11.65
N ALA A 20 4.12 -6.14 -10.82
CA ALA A 20 4.24 -6.57 -9.42
C ALA A 20 4.75 -8.01 -9.32
N GLU A 21 4.26 -8.89 -10.19
CA GLU A 21 4.65 -10.29 -10.20
C GLU A 21 6.12 -10.50 -10.52
N HIS A 22 6.69 -9.65 -11.38
CA HIS A 22 8.05 -9.82 -11.88
C HIS A 22 9.06 -8.80 -11.34
N CYS A 23 8.65 -7.90 -10.45
CA CYS A 23 9.58 -6.94 -9.88
C CYS A 23 10.56 -7.62 -8.91
N SER A 24 11.60 -6.89 -8.50
CA SER A 24 12.66 -7.42 -7.65
C SER A 24 12.22 -7.76 -6.23
N TRP A 25 11.05 -7.28 -5.81
CA TRP A 25 10.55 -7.47 -4.45
C TRP A 25 9.62 -8.67 -4.37
N GLN A 26 9.92 -9.57 -3.43
CA GLN A 26 9.13 -10.79 -3.21
C GLN A 26 7.66 -10.47 -2.90
N GLY A 27 7.41 -9.39 -2.17
CA GLY A 27 6.04 -8.97 -1.81
C GLY A 27 5.17 -8.64 -3.02
N GLY A 28 5.77 -8.33 -4.17
CA GLY A 28 5.02 -8.05 -5.39
C GLY A 28 4.22 -9.24 -5.90
N LYS A 29 4.69 -10.45 -5.67
CA LYS A 29 3.95 -11.66 -6.06
C LYS A 29 2.66 -11.79 -5.27
N TYR A 30 2.70 -11.45 -3.98
CA TYR A 30 1.51 -11.47 -3.13
C TYR A 30 0.53 -10.37 -3.53
N LEU A 31 1.03 -9.19 -3.88
CA LEU A 31 0.18 -8.12 -4.38
C LEU A 31 -0.50 -8.54 -5.68
N ALA A 32 0.24 -9.12 -6.62
CA ALA A 32 -0.31 -9.57 -7.90
C ALA A 32 -1.45 -10.57 -7.68
N GLU A 33 -1.27 -11.51 -6.75
CA GLU A 33 -2.31 -12.48 -6.41
C GLU A 33 -3.54 -11.80 -5.82
N ASP A 34 -3.35 -10.86 -4.89
CA ASP A 34 -4.45 -10.09 -4.30
C ASP A 34 -5.18 -9.29 -5.36
N MET A 35 -4.47 -8.67 -6.28
CA MET A 35 -5.08 -7.88 -7.36
C MET A 35 -5.95 -8.74 -8.28
N ARG A 36 -5.61 -10.01 -8.44
CA ARG A 36 -6.41 -10.93 -9.27
C ARG A 36 -7.72 -11.35 -8.59
N LYS A 37 -7.79 -11.33 -7.25
CA LYS A 37 -8.86 -11.98 -6.50
C LYS A 37 -9.65 -11.08 -5.57
N ASN A 38 -9.00 -10.13 -4.92
CA ASN A 38 -9.53 -9.54 -3.68
C ASN A 38 -9.88 -8.06 -3.71
N PHE A 39 -9.50 -7.33 -4.75
CA PHE A 39 -9.77 -5.89 -4.80
C PHE A 39 -11.20 -5.62 -5.27
N SER A 40 -11.96 -4.88 -4.47
CA SER A 40 -13.34 -4.52 -4.76
C SER A 40 -13.69 -3.19 -4.11
N ASP A 41 -14.85 -2.64 -4.45
CA ASP A 41 -15.35 -1.38 -3.92
C ASP A 41 -14.32 -0.24 -4.08
N TRP A 42 -13.92 0.36 -2.96
CA TRP A 42 -12.96 1.47 -2.95
C TRP A 42 -11.49 1.01 -2.95
N GLU A 43 -11.23 -0.28 -2.87
CA GLU A 43 -9.84 -0.78 -2.84
C GLU A 43 -9.12 -0.48 -4.15
N ARG A 44 -7.88 -0.02 -4.06
CA ARG A 44 -7.11 0.47 -5.22
C ARG A 44 -5.63 0.18 -5.04
N VAL A 45 -4.90 0.29 -6.15
CA VAL A 45 -3.44 0.34 -6.11
C VAL A 45 -3.02 1.73 -6.62
N VAL A 46 -2.13 2.37 -5.88
CA VAL A 46 -1.56 3.66 -6.25
C VAL A 46 -0.22 3.38 -6.91
N ALA A 47 0.00 3.88 -8.11
CA ALA A 47 1.23 3.63 -8.85
C ALA A 47 1.87 4.93 -9.30
N ALA A 48 3.20 4.97 -9.24
CA ALA A 48 4.01 6.03 -9.81
C ALA A 48 4.49 5.57 -11.17
N VAL A 49 4.25 6.38 -12.19
CA VAL A 49 4.57 6.03 -13.59
C VAL A 49 5.48 7.11 -14.17
N GLU A 50 6.63 6.69 -14.72
CA GLU A 50 7.58 7.57 -15.39
C GLU A 50 7.83 7.05 -16.80
N GLU A 51 7.49 7.85 -17.81
CA GLU A 51 7.67 7.50 -19.23
C GLU A 51 7.08 6.11 -19.57
N GLY A 52 5.88 5.83 -19.04
CA GLY A 52 5.18 4.57 -19.28
C GLY A 52 5.68 3.40 -18.44
N LYS A 53 6.68 3.61 -17.58
CA LYS A 53 7.22 2.56 -16.71
C LYS A 53 6.80 2.79 -15.27
N ILE A 54 6.50 1.70 -14.58
CA ILE A 54 6.12 1.76 -13.17
C ILE A 54 7.37 1.94 -12.33
N ALA A 55 7.39 3.02 -11.53
CA ALA A 55 8.51 3.35 -10.65
C ALA A 55 8.30 2.84 -9.23
N GLY A 56 7.05 2.61 -8.85
CA GLY A 56 6.69 2.12 -7.53
C GLY A 56 5.19 2.06 -7.36
N TYR A 57 4.75 1.50 -6.23
CA TYR A 57 3.31 1.37 -5.95
C TYR A 57 3.07 1.22 -4.45
N CYS A 58 1.81 1.34 -4.06
CA CYS A 58 1.28 0.86 -2.78
C CYS A 58 -0.20 0.53 -2.97
N ALA A 59 -0.75 -0.22 -2.04
CA ALA A 59 -2.16 -0.61 -2.10
C ALA A 59 -2.95 0.01 -0.97
N VAL A 60 -4.24 0.27 -1.22
CA VAL A 60 -5.20 0.61 -0.18
C VAL A 60 -6.26 -0.47 -0.16
N SER A 61 -6.52 -1.04 1.01
CA SER A 61 -7.40 -2.20 1.15
C SER A 61 -8.11 -2.24 2.49
N LYS A 62 -9.14 -3.09 2.57
CA LYS A 62 -9.95 -3.26 3.78
C LYS A 62 -9.19 -3.97 4.89
N SER A 63 -8.30 -4.87 4.53
CA SER A 63 -7.58 -5.72 5.48
C SER A 63 -6.13 -5.91 5.07
N ASP A 64 -5.35 -6.42 6.01
CA ASP A 64 -3.97 -6.79 5.79
C ASP A 64 -3.74 -8.16 6.47
N CYS A 65 -2.52 -8.49 6.80
CA CYS A 65 -2.12 -9.82 7.26
C CYS A 65 -2.56 -10.19 8.68
N ILE A 66 -3.27 -9.32 9.39
CA ILE A 66 -3.72 -9.59 10.76
C ILE A 66 -5.21 -9.86 10.78
N ASN A 67 -5.58 -11.03 11.33
CA ASN A 67 -6.97 -11.46 11.41
C ASN A 67 -7.62 -10.96 12.71
N ASN A 68 -8.95 -10.91 12.69
CA ASN A 68 -9.77 -10.65 13.90
C ASN A 68 -9.53 -9.29 14.54
N VAL A 69 -9.28 -8.27 13.72
CA VAL A 69 -9.18 -6.88 14.15
C VAL A 69 -10.15 -6.02 13.36
N ASP A 70 -10.54 -4.88 13.95
CA ASP A 70 -11.49 -3.96 13.32
C ASP A 70 -10.78 -2.80 12.62
N TYR A 71 -9.47 -2.84 12.53
CA TYR A 71 -8.70 -1.77 11.87
C TYR A 71 -8.94 -1.79 10.37
N THR A 72 -9.32 -0.66 9.83
CA THR A 72 -9.52 -0.46 8.39
C THR A 72 -9.64 1.05 8.10
N PRO A 73 -9.18 1.58 6.97
CA PRO A 73 -8.48 0.92 5.88
C PRO A 73 -6.99 0.78 6.13
N TYR A 74 -6.31 0.03 5.28
CA TYR A 74 -4.85 -0.14 5.33
C TYR A 74 -4.18 0.43 4.10
N ILE A 75 -2.96 0.93 4.28
CA ILE A 75 -1.99 1.11 3.20
C ILE A 75 -0.98 -0.03 3.35
N SER A 76 -0.72 -0.73 2.26
CA SER A 76 0.15 -1.90 2.26
C SER A 76 0.95 -2.00 0.97
N TYR A 77 1.86 -2.98 0.90
CA TYR A 77 2.66 -3.26 -0.29
C TYR A 77 3.40 -2.04 -0.82
N VAL A 78 4.01 -1.24 0.06
CA VAL A 78 4.77 -0.05 -0.36
C VAL A 78 6.09 -0.50 -0.99
N PHE A 79 6.27 -0.18 -2.27
CA PHE A 79 7.46 -0.59 -3.03
C PHE A 79 7.91 0.53 -3.95
N VAL A 80 9.23 0.73 -4.03
CA VAL A 80 9.87 1.64 -4.98
C VAL A 80 10.95 0.86 -5.71
N ASP A 81 10.92 0.88 -7.04
CA ASP A 81 11.93 0.23 -7.88
C ASP A 81 13.30 0.84 -7.60
N GLU A 82 14.35 0.02 -7.64
CA GLU A 82 15.72 0.42 -7.29
C GLU A 82 16.18 1.66 -8.06
N LYS A 83 15.79 1.78 -9.33
CA LYS A 83 16.19 2.90 -10.18
C LYS A 83 15.64 4.24 -9.71
N PHE A 84 14.57 4.22 -8.91
CA PHE A 84 13.87 5.41 -8.47
C PHE A 84 14.00 5.70 -6.98
N ARG A 85 14.81 4.92 -6.26
CA ARG A 85 15.03 5.12 -4.83
C ARG A 85 15.85 6.38 -4.57
N GLY A 86 15.70 6.92 -3.36
CA GLY A 86 16.42 8.13 -2.96
C GLY A 86 15.70 9.43 -3.28
N ASN A 87 14.52 9.37 -3.90
CA ASN A 87 13.74 10.54 -4.31
C ASN A 87 12.46 10.71 -3.50
N ARG A 88 12.37 10.09 -2.35
CA ARG A 88 11.19 10.15 -1.45
C ARG A 88 9.90 9.67 -2.13
N LEU A 89 10.01 8.78 -3.10
CA LEU A 89 8.84 8.31 -3.85
C LEU A 89 7.86 7.54 -2.95
N SER A 90 8.35 6.78 -1.97
CA SER A 90 7.48 6.10 -1.02
C SER A 90 6.59 7.09 -0.26
N GLN A 91 7.13 8.24 0.13
CA GLN A 91 6.35 9.29 0.79
C GLN A 91 5.25 9.83 -0.14
N VAL A 92 5.60 10.09 -1.40
CA VAL A 92 4.65 10.58 -2.40
C VAL A 92 3.51 9.57 -2.62
N LEU A 93 3.85 8.29 -2.71
CA LEU A 93 2.86 7.21 -2.86
C LEU A 93 1.92 7.15 -1.65
N ILE A 94 2.47 7.17 -0.45
CA ILE A 94 1.69 7.11 0.79
C ILE A 94 0.76 8.33 0.89
N GLU A 95 1.27 9.52 0.59
CA GLU A 95 0.45 10.75 0.63
C GLU A 95 -0.70 10.69 -0.39
N LYS A 96 -0.45 10.15 -1.57
CA LYS A 96 -1.50 10.00 -2.59
C LYS A 96 -2.57 9.01 -2.11
N ALA A 97 -2.14 7.91 -1.51
CA ALA A 97 -3.05 6.90 -0.94
C ALA A 97 -3.90 7.51 0.17
N GLU A 98 -3.28 8.28 1.06
CA GLU A 98 -4.00 8.98 2.14
C GLU A 98 -5.04 9.94 1.58
N GLY A 99 -4.69 10.72 0.58
CA GLY A 99 -5.60 11.65 -0.07
C GLY A 99 -6.80 10.95 -0.69
N TYR A 100 -6.54 9.82 -1.35
CA TYR A 100 -7.61 9.00 -1.90
C TYR A 100 -8.55 8.48 -0.82
N LEU A 101 -8.01 7.91 0.26
CA LEU A 101 -8.81 7.40 1.37
C LEU A 101 -9.63 8.49 2.03
N LYS A 102 -9.05 9.67 2.21
CA LYS A 102 -9.77 10.83 2.73
C LYS A 102 -10.95 11.18 1.83
N SER A 103 -10.75 11.15 0.51
CA SER A 103 -11.83 11.43 -0.46
C SER A 103 -12.96 10.40 -0.41
N GLN A 104 -12.67 9.20 0.09
CA GLN A 104 -13.66 8.14 0.27
C GLN A 104 -14.39 8.22 1.62
N GLY A 105 -14.06 9.22 2.44
CA GLY A 105 -14.72 9.46 3.73
C GLY A 105 -14.02 8.85 4.93
N PHE A 106 -12.83 8.30 4.77
CA PHE A 106 -12.09 7.76 5.89
C PHE A 106 -11.36 8.87 6.67
N HIS A 107 -11.31 8.71 7.99
CA HIS A 107 -10.66 9.68 8.89
C HIS A 107 -9.35 9.18 9.46
N GLU A 108 -9.00 7.95 9.19
CA GLU A 108 -7.76 7.34 9.67
C GLU A 108 -7.34 6.23 8.74
N VAL A 109 -6.07 5.83 8.83
CA VAL A 109 -5.51 4.76 8.04
C VAL A 109 -4.53 3.98 8.89
N PHE A 110 -4.38 2.68 8.60
CA PHE A 110 -3.52 1.77 9.34
C PHE A 110 -2.46 1.19 8.43
N VAL A 111 -1.31 0.86 9.02
CA VAL A 111 -0.20 0.19 8.34
C VAL A 111 0.31 -0.91 9.26
N VAL A 112 0.58 -2.07 8.69
CA VAL A 112 1.24 -3.17 9.40
C VAL A 112 2.68 -3.24 8.96
N SER A 113 3.62 -3.25 9.91
CA SER A 113 5.05 -3.29 9.61
C SER A 113 5.82 -3.91 10.76
N HIS A 114 6.92 -4.58 10.45
CA HIS A 114 7.86 -5.03 11.46
C HIS A 114 9.06 -4.09 11.60
N PHE A 115 9.10 -3.02 10.79
CA PHE A 115 10.15 -2.02 10.86
C PHE A 115 9.84 -0.94 11.88
N ASP A 116 10.88 -0.45 12.57
CA ASP A 116 10.78 0.69 13.46
C ASP A 116 11.29 1.94 12.76
N GLY A 117 10.65 3.09 13.03
CA GLY A 117 11.15 4.39 12.60
C GLY A 117 10.78 4.81 11.20
N PHE A 118 10.25 3.92 10.35
CA PHE A 118 9.92 4.29 8.98
C PHE A 118 8.61 5.07 8.90
N TYR A 119 7.53 4.48 9.40
CA TYR A 119 6.21 5.12 9.31
C TYR A 119 6.02 6.27 10.28
N GLU A 120 6.76 6.25 11.40
CA GLU A 120 6.71 7.35 12.38
C GLU A 120 7.13 8.67 11.76
N LYS A 121 8.03 8.66 10.77
CA LYS A 121 8.43 9.87 10.04
C LYS A 121 7.27 10.55 9.32
N TYR A 122 6.24 9.79 8.99
CA TYR A 122 5.08 10.28 8.25
C TYR A 122 3.87 10.55 9.15
N GLY A 123 4.09 10.54 10.46
CA GLY A 123 3.03 10.83 11.42
C GLY A 123 2.27 9.62 11.94
N TYR A 124 2.71 8.42 11.60
CA TYR A 124 2.07 7.19 12.07
C TYR A 124 2.52 6.88 13.50
N VAL A 125 1.59 6.40 14.31
CA VAL A 125 1.81 6.05 15.72
C VAL A 125 1.56 4.56 15.92
N HIS A 126 2.49 3.88 16.59
CA HIS A 126 2.34 2.48 16.95
C HIS A 126 1.20 2.34 17.99
N ILE A 127 0.16 1.60 17.65
CA ILE A 127 -1.03 1.46 18.51
C ILE A 127 -1.24 0.03 19.03
N ASP A 128 -0.69 -0.97 18.36
CA ASP A 128 -0.95 -2.37 18.72
C ASP A 128 0.14 -3.27 18.14
N THR A 129 0.29 -4.45 18.73
CA THR A 129 1.24 -5.47 18.26
C THR A 129 0.51 -6.81 18.27
N LYS A 130 0.42 -7.46 17.13
CA LYS A 130 -0.31 -8.71 16.96
C LYS A 130 0.38 -9.63 15.98
N PRO A 131 0.11 -10.95 16.04
CA PRO A 131 0.69 -11.87 15.06
C PRO A 131 -0.03 -11.75 13.72
N ALA A 132 0.75 -11.80 12.64
CA ALA A 132 0.21 -12.01 11.31
C ALA A 132 -0.34 -13.44 11.20
N TYR A 133 -1.13 -13.71 10.14
CA TYR A 133 -1.76 -15.04 9.99
C TYR A 133 -0.73 -16.18 9.87
N TRP A 134 0.52 -15.87 9.51
CA TRP A 134 1.60 -16.87 9.46
C TRP A 134 2.38 -16.97 10.78
N GLY A 135 1.97 -16.23 11.83
CA GLY A 135 2.52 -16.35 13.18
C GLY A 135 3.57 -15.31 13.58
N GLU A 136 4.16 -14.60 12.64
CA GLU A 136 5.18 -13.59 12.94
C GLU A 136 4.54 -12.34 13.55
N THR A 137 5.14 -11.83 14.62
CA THR A 137 4.63 -10.64 15.31
C THR A 137 4.86 -9.39 14.47
N GLN A 138 3.81 -8.59 14.31
CA GLN A 138 3.81 -7.36 13.55
C GLN A 138 3.30 -6.20 14.39
N LYS A 139 3.74 -4.99 14.04
CA LYS A 139 3.27 -3.76 14.66
C LYS A 139 2.21 -3.12 13.79
N ILE A 140 1.18 -2.58 14.43
CA ILE A 140 0.10 -1.85 13.75
C ILE A 140 0.26 -0.38 14.06
N TYR A 141 0.30 0.43 13.03
CA TYR A 141 0.43 1.89 13.13
C TYR A 141 -0.84 2.55 12.62
N ARG A 142 -1.15 3.71 13.18
CA ARG A 142 -2.32 4.51 12.80
C ARG A 142 -1.91 5.94 12.49
N HIS A 143 -2.57 6.53 11.49
CA HIS A 143 -2.43 7.96 11.16
C HIS A 143 -3.80 8.55 10.91
N LYS A 144 -4.04 9.76 11.46
CA LYS A 144 -5.29 10.49 11.23
C LYS A 144 -5.22 11.23 9.90
N LEU A 145 -6.31 11.14 9.14
CA LEU A 145 -6.41 11.77 7.83
C LEU A 145 -7.07 13.15 7.88
N SER A 146 -7.55 13.57 9.00
CA SER A 146 -8.19 14.86 9.29
C SER A 146 -8.66 15.64 8.06
#